data_29fb2a43b098563022c84a71084d3e1c
#
_entry.id   29fb2a43b098563022c84a71084d3e1c
#
_cell.length_a   1.000
_cell.length_b   1.000
_cell.length_c   1.000
_cell.angle_alpha   90.00
_cell.angle_beta   90.00
_cell.angle_gamma   90.00
#
_symmetry.space_group_name_H-M   'P 1'
#
loop_
_entity.id
_entity.type
_entity.pdbx_description
1 polymer ?
#
loop_
_entity_poly.entity_id
_entity_poly.type
_entity_poly.pdbx_seq_one_letter_code
_entity_poly.pdbx_strand_id
1 'polypeptide(L)'
;MPEIAFLVGDVAEASNDNHERLPAAFRAAGWGVTTLPHEAVRMQSGRVRLGDHDPQRFQLVWLVGFGPAASFLDRMQLLRLVDQRRFVNAVDPLVHLHAKTAWTSRMPETHVSNDPQLLADIVDGGGDWVVKPTAGSFGRDVWRLTPGAYARQLLARLIVDTGRYCMLQRFVPGIEAGEKRTLVAGGRLIGTYLRRPEFRPEFRPEFRAEFRANLATGGAAERATLTPAEHGLVEEIATELDLAGIGFAAIDTVYPYLMEVNVANPGGLGTMATLYGADFSPAVVDALLGRGRNATRVQ
;
A
#
# COMPACT_ATOMS: atom_id res chain seq x y z
N MET A 1 2.90 -0.41 31.75
CA MET A 1 3.64 -0.29 30.48
C MET A 1 2.62 -0.41 29.36
N PRO A 2 2.59 0.49 28.38
CA PRO A 2 1.65 0.35 27.25
C PRO A 2 1.98 -0.89 26.44
N GLU A 3 0.97 -1.50 25.83
CA GLU A 3 1.10 -2.74 25.07
C GLU A 3 0.55 -2.59 23.65
N ILE A 4 1.24 -3.20 22.68
CA ILE A 4 0.81 -3.30 21.29
C ILE A 4 0.75 -4.76 20.85
N ALA A 5 -0.28 -5.12 20.08
CA ALA A 5 -0.36 -6.39 19.37
C ALA A 5 -0.06 -6.18 17.89
N PHE A 6 0.84 -6.97 17.34
CA PHE A 6 1.07 -7.10 15.90
C PHE A 6 0.41 -8.37 15.39
N LEU A 7 -0.46 -8.24 14.39
CA LEU A 7 -0.98 -9.36 13.62
C LEU A 7 -0.17 -9.48 12.34
N VAL A 8 0.58 -10.57 12.20
CA VAL A 8 1.52 -10.78 11.09
C VAL A 8 1.14 -12.00 10.24
N GLY A 9 1.49 -11.97 8.98
CA GLY A 9 1.40 -13.12 8.08
C GLY A 9 2.56 -14.09 8.27
N ASP A 10 2.64 -15.09 7.38
CA ASP A 10 3.80 -15.98 7.34
C ASP A 10 5.06 -15.15 7.02
N VAL A 11 6.03 -15.25 7.93
CA VAL A 11 7.30 -14.54 7.83
C VAL A 11 8.13 -15.02 6.62
N ALA A 12 8.00 -16.30 6.25
CA ALA A 12 8.68 -16.86 5.09
C ALA A 12 8.17 -16.26 3.76
N GLU A 13 6.94 -15.76 3.73
CA GLU A 13 6.32 -15.10 2.58
C GLU A 13 6.38 -13.56 2.67
N ALA A 14 7.02 -13.02 3.69
CA ALA A 14 7.06 -11.59 3.92
C ALA A 14 7.83 -10.87 2.81
N SER A 15 7.19 -9.87 2.20
CA SER A 15 7.77 -9.05 1.13
C SER A 15 8.71 -7.94 1.63
N ASN A 16 8.79 -7.75 2.94
CA ASN A 16 9.62 -6.74 3.62
C ASN A 16 9.82 -7.12 5.10
N ASP A 17 10.69 -6.39 5.78
CA ASP A 17 11.12 -6.63 7.17
C ASP A 17 10.33 -5.83 8.24
N ASN A 18 9.16 -5.31 7.90
CA ASN A 18 8.32 -4.55 8.83
C ASN A 18 7.90 -5.37 10.05
N HIS A 19 7.68 -6.69 9.87
CA HIS A 19 7.30 -7.61 10.94
C HIS A 19 8.40 -7.82 12.00
N GLU A 20 9.63 -7.41 11.71
CA GLU A 20 10.77 -7.39 12.65
C GLU A 20 11.07 -5.98 13.15
N ARG A 21 11.21 -5.02 12.23
CA ARG A 21 11.61 -3.63 12.52
C ARG A 21 10.62 -2.91 13.40
N LEU A 22 9.33 -2.96 13.05
CA LEU A 22 8.32 -2.21 13.80
C LEU A 22 8.16 -2.73 15.23
N PRO A 23 8.03 -4.05 15.49
CA PRO A 23 8.05 -4.60 16.85
C PRO A 23 9.32 -4.24 17.63
N ALA A 24 10.49 -4.25 16.99
CA ALA A 24 11.75 -3.87 17.64
C ALA A 24 11.76 -2.39 18.04
N ALA A 25 11.28 -1.50 17.16
CA ALA A 25 11.19 -0.07 17.43
C ALA A 25 10.21 0.24 18.59
N PHE A 26 9.06 -0.45 18.67
CA PHE A 26 8.13 -0.31 19.79
C PHE A 26 8.73 -0.80 21.11
N ARG A 27 9.48 -1.92 21.12
CA ARG A 27 10.21 -2.38 22.31
C ARG A 27 11.24 -1.34 22.76
N ALA A 28 12.01 -0.78 21.83
CA ALA A 28 12.98 0.28 22.11
C ALA A 28 12.32 1.55 22.67
N ALA A 29 11.07 1.85 22.28
CA ALA A 29 10.26 2.92 22.84
C ALA A 29 9.59 2.57 24.19
N GLY A 30 9.90 1.42 24.79
CA GLY A 30 9.40 1.01 26.11
C GLY A 30 8.00 0.40 26.11
N TRP A 31 7.54 -0.14 24.96
CA TRP A 31 6.24 -0.82 24.84
C TRP A 31 6.37 -2.32 25.05
N GLY A 32 5.39 -2.94 25.70
CA GLY A 32 5.17 -4.37 25.66
C GLY A 32 4.67 -4.76 24.26
N VAL A 33 5.31 -5.75 23.64
CA VAL A 33 5.00 -6.17 22.26
C VAL A 33 4.59 -7.64 22.23
N THR A 34 3.39 -7.89 21.74
CA THR A 34 2.87 -9.23 21.45
C THR A 34 2.75 -9.39 19.94
N THR A 35 3.33 -10.44 19.36
CA THR A 35 3.20 -10.77 17.94
C THR A 35 2.38 -12.04 17.81
N LEU A 36 1.36 -12.00 16.98
CA LEU A 36 0.39 -13.08 16.77
C LEU A 36 0.20 -13.30 15.27
N PRO A 37 -0.07 -14.53 14.81
CA PRO A 37 -0.47 -14.75 13.42
C PRO A 37 -1.86 -14.15 13.16
N HIS A 38 -2.16 -13.82 11.92
CA HIS A 38 -3.49 -13.32 11.53
C HIS A 38 -4.61 -14.28 11.90
N GLU A 39 -4.37 -15.59 11.91
CA GLU A 39 -5.29 -16.65 12.26
C GLU A 39 -5.62 -16.71 13.75
N ALA A 40 -4.87 -15.96 14.58
CA ALA A 40 -5.19 -15.84 16.00
C ALA A 40 -6.44 -15.01 16.28
N VAL A 41 -6.99 -14.31 15.27
CA VAL A 41 -8.25 -13.58 15.37
C VAL A 41 -9.42 -14.56 15.40
N ARG A 42 -10.18 -14.55 16.46
CA ARG A 42 -11.32 -15.46 16.65
C ARG A 42 -12.43 -14.82 17.48
N MET A 43 -13.62 -15.37 17.42
CA MET A 43 -14.70 -15.04 18.35
C MET A 43 -14.95 -16.22 19.31
N GLN A 44 -15.04 -15.93 20.59
CA GLN A 44 -15.36 -16.91 21.62
C GLN A 44 -16.43 -16.33 22.56
N SER A 45 -17.55 -17.03 22.71
CA SER A 45 -18.67 -16.59 23.55
C SER A 45 -19.11 -15.14 23.23
N GLY A 46 -19.20 -14.79 21.94
CA GLY A 46 -19.62 -13.47 21.46
C GLY A 46 -18.58 -12.36 21.60
N ARG A 47 -17.36 -12.67 22.03
CA ARG A 47 -16.27 -11.69 22.21
C ARG A 47 -15.11 -12.00 21.25
N VAL A 48 -14.58 -10.96 20.60
CA VAL A 48 -13.37 -11.09 19.79
C VAL A 48 -12.16 -11.32 20.70
N ARG A 49 -11.29 -12.21 20.27
CA ARG A 49 -10.03 -12.54 20.93
C ARG A 49 -8.88 -12.44 19.93
N LEU A 50 -7.71 -12.02 20.42
CA LEU A 50 -6.44 -12.06 19.71
C LEU A 50 -5.54 -13.11 20.39
N GLY A 51 -5.51 -14.31 19.85
CA GLY A 51 -5.02 -15.47 20.59
C GLY A 51 -5.84 -15.67 21.87
N ASP A 52 -5.17 -15.74 23.03
CA ASP A 52 -5.83 -15.86 24.34
C ASP A 52 -6.11 -14.50 24.98
N HIS A 53 -5.80 -13.40 24.29
CA HIS A 53 -5.91 -12.06 24.85
C HIS A 53 -7.24 -11.38 24.48
N ASP A 54 -7.77 -10.59 25.42
CA ASP A 54 -8.79 -9.60 25.13
C ASP A 54 -8.14 -8.43 24.35
N PRO A 55 -8.71 -7.97 23.23
CA PRO A 55 -8.16 -6.83 22.49
C PRO A 55 -8.04 -5.55 23.32
N GLN A 56 -8.86 -5.39 24.36
CA GLN A 56 -8.82 -4.23 25.26
C GLN A 56 -7.52 -4.14 26.08
N ARG A 57 -6.79 -5.24 26.22
CA ARG A 57 -5.46 -5.26 26.84
C ARG A 57 -4.47 -4.34 26.10
N PHE A 58 -4.58 -4.28 24.77
CA PHE A 58 -3.65 -3.54 23.92
C PHE A 58 -4.11 -2.11 23.71
N GLN A 59 -3.23 -1.13 23.92
CA GLN A 59 -3.45 0.26 23.55
C GLN A 59 -3.44 0.42 22.03
N LEU A 60 -2.61 -0.38 21.34
CA LEU A 60 -2.54 -0.42 19.88
C LEU A 60 -2.61 -1.85 19.35
N VAL A 61 -3.22 -2.00 18.19
CA VAL A 61 -3.24 -3.22 17.38
C VAL A 61 -2.78 -2.85 15.98
N TRP A 62 -1.84 -3.59 15.42
CA TRP A 62 -1.33 -3.35 14.08
C TRP A 62 -1.46 -4.59 13.20
N LEU A 63 -2.24 -4.47 12.12
CA LEU A 63 -2.29 -5.48 11.08
C LEU A 63 -1.12 -5.23 10.12
N VAL A 64 -0.15 -6.12 10.09
CA VAL A 64 0.96 -6.09 9.14
C VAL A 64 0.59 -6.95 7.93
N GLY A 65 -0.11 -6.34 6.99
CA GLY A 65 -0.68 -7.02 5.83
C GLY A 65 -2.13 -7.46 6.04
N PHE A 66 -2.67 -8.11 5.02
CA PHE A 66 -4.06 -8.61 5.04
C PHE A 66 -4.18 -10.05 5.55
N GLY A 67 -3.07 -10.76 5.72
CA GLY A 67 -3.06 -12.19 6.06
C GLY A 67 -3.64 -13.07 4.93
N PRO A 68 -3.96 -14.35 5.22
CA PRO A 68 -4.46 -15.30 4.21
C PRO A 68 -5.71 -14.83 3.51
N ALA A 69 -5.72 -14.91 2.17
CA ALA A 69 -6.84 -14.45 1.34
C ALA A 69 -8.14 -15.20 1.62
N ALA A 70 -8.05 -16.52 1.88
CA ALA A 70 -9.21 -17.38 2.10
C ALA A 70 -10.09 -16.95 3.29
N SER A 71 -9.50 -16.39 4.35
CA SER A 71 -10.21 -15.93 5.56
C SER A 71 -10.15 -14.40 5.75
N PHE A 72 -9.81 -13.67 4.69
CA PHE A 72 -9.68 -12.21 4.75
C PHE A 72 -10.95 -11.53 5.23
N LEU A 73 -12.08 -11.82 4.58
CA LEU A 73 -13.36 -11.17 4.90
C LEU A 73 -13.81 -11.48 6.32
N ASP A 74 -13.69 -12.74 6.74
CA ASP A 74 -14.10 -13.19 8.09
C ASP A 74 -13.30 -12.45 9.17
N ARG A 75 -11.98 -12.34 8.98
CA ARG A 75 -11.12 -11.61 9.92
C ARG A 75 -11.44 -10.11 9.97
N MET A 76 -11.67 -9.48 8.81
CA MET A 76 -12.03 -8.05 8.79
C MET A 76 -13.36 -7.80 9.51
N GLN A 77 -14.35 -8.67 9.33
CA GLN A 77 -15.62 -8.58 10.04
C GLN A 77 -15.46 -8.73 11.56
N LEU A 78 -14.62 -9.68 12.03
CA LEU A 78 -14.33 -9.84 13.44
C LEU A 78 -13.56 -8.65 14.02
N LEU A 79 -12.51 -8.19 13.36
CA LEU A 79 -11.69 -7.07 13.82
C LEU A 79 -12.47 -5.75 13.84
N ARG A 80 -13.48 -5.59 13.00
CA ARG A 80 -14.38 -4.43 13.00
C ARG A 80 -15.18 -4.28 14.30
N LEU A 81 -15.38 -5.37 15.03
CA LEU A 81 -16.07 -5.37 16.34
C LEU A 81 -15.16 -4.88 17.49
N VAL A 82 -13.87 -4.73 17.25
CA VAL A 82 -12.92 -4.14 18.20
C VAL A 82 -12.95 -2.62 18.06
N ASP A 83 -12.67 -1.89 19.13
CA ASP A 83 -12.56 -0.42 19.10
C ASP A 83 -11.53 0.02 18.06
N GLN A 84 -11.99 0.67 16.99
CA GLN A 84 -11.19 1.03 15.82
C GLN A 84 -10.10 2.06 16.14
N ARG A 85 -10.23 2.84 17.22
CA ARG A 85 -9.20 3.78 17.68
C ARG A 85 -7.93 3.09 18.19
N ARG A 86 -8.00 1.79 18.48
CA ARG A 86 -6.84 0.98 18.88
C ARG A 86 -5.99 0.54 17.70
N PHE A 87 -6.54 0.59 16.49
CA PHE A 87 -5.77 0.16 15.33
C PHE A 87 -4.82 1.26 14.84
N VAL A 88 -3.60 0.89 14.52
CA VAL A 88 -2.67 1.78 13.81
C VAL A 88 -3.29 2.19 12.46
N ASN A 89 -3.82 1.20 11.73
CA ASN A 89 -4.66 1.42 10.56
C ASN A 89 -6.03 0.80 10.85
N ALA A 90 -7.05 1.64 11.01
CA ALA A 90 -8.42 1.19 11.27
C ALA A 90 -8.94 0.30 10.14
N VAL A 91 -9.78 -0.68 10.47
CA VAL A 91 -10.11 -1.79 9.55
C VAL A 91 -10.85 -1.33 8.30
N ASP A 92 -11.88 -0.49 8.44
CA ASP A 92 -12.66 -0.02 7.28
C ASP A 92 -11.80 0.80 6.31
N PRO A 93 -11.06 1.84 6.74
CA PRO A 93 -10.17 2.56 5.84
C PRO A 93 -8.99 1.72 5.36
N LEU A 94 -8.48 0.76 6.13
CA LEU A 94 -7.46 -0.18 5.66
C LEU A 94 -7.92 -0.94 4.41
N VAL A 95 -9.15 -1.44 4.41
CA VAL A 95 -9.72 -2.16 3.28
C VAL A 95 -10.06 -1.22 2.12
N HIS A 96 -10.71 -0.09 2.42
CA HIS A 96 -11.24 0.83 1.42
C HIS A 96 -10.14 1.67 0.75
N LEU A 97 -9.22 2.25 1.53
CA LEU A 97 -8.20 3.16 1.00
C LEU A 97 -6.99 2.43 0.41
N HIS A 98 -6.86 1.11 0.63
CA HIS A 98 -5.92 0.29 -0.12
C HIS A 98 -6.36 0.08 -1.58
N ALA A 99 -7.65 0.22 -1.85
CA ALA A 99 -8.19 0.09 -3.19
C ALA A 99 -7.68 1.23 -4.09
N LYS A 100 -7.09 0.87 -5.23
CA LYS A 100 -6.62 1.86 -6.23
C LYS A 100 -7.75 2.79 -6.69
N THR A 101 -8.99 2.28 -6.71
CA THR A 101 -10.18 3.02 -7.11
C THR A 101 -10.58 4.16 -6.16
N ALA A 102 -10.13 4.12 -4.89
CA ALA A 102 -10.40 5.18 -3.93
C ALA A 102 -9.72 6.52 -4.29
N TRP A 103 -8.70 6.49 -5.14
CA TRP A 103 -7.80 7.61 -5.42
C TRP A 103 -7.88 8.14 -6.85
N THR A 104 -8.86 7.73 -7.64
CA THR A 104 -8.94 8.03 -9.08
C THR A 104 -8.97 9.53 -9.40
N SER A 105 -9.45 10.37 -8.47
CA SER A 105 -9.47 11.84 -8.64
C SER A 105 -8.06 12.48 -8.65
N ARG A 106 -7.05 11.78 -8.11
CA ARG A 106 -5.65 12.23 -8.07
C ARG A 106 -4.74 11.42 -9.02
N MET A 107 -5.31 10.42 -9.69
CA MET A 107 -4.61 9.57 -10.63
C MET A 107 -4.71 10.11 -12.07
N PRO A 108 -3.89 9.59 -13.01
CA PRO A 108 -4.14 9.80 -14.43
C PRO A 108 -5.54 9.32 -14.81
N GLU A 109 -6.04 9.74 -15.97
CA GLU A 109 -7.32 9.25 -16.50
C GLU A 109 -7.45 7.74 -16.32
N THR A 110 -8.51 7.30 -15.63
CA THR A 110 -8.65 5.93 -15.15
C THR A 110 -10.07 5.41 -15.40
N HIS A 111 -10.16 4.22 -15.97
CA HIS A 111 -11.39 3.46 -16.16
C HIS A 111 -11.28 2.11 -15.47
N VAL A 112 -12.38 1.61 -14.92
CA VAL A 112 -12.41 0.32 -14.22
C VAL A 112 -13.65 -0.45 -14.68
N SER A 113 -13.43 -1.65 -15.20
CA SER A 113 -14.52 -2.51 -15.66
C SER A 113 -14.15 -3.99 -15.63
N ASN A 114 -15.15 -4.84 -15.61
CA ASN A 114 -15.08 -6.26 -15.93
C ASN A 114 -15.67 -6.57 -17.32
N ASP A 115 -15.93 -5.53 -18.11
CA ASP A 115 -16.32 -5.64 -19.52
C ASP A 115 -15.07 -5.39 -20.39
N PRO A 116 -14.51 -6.43 -21.03
CA PRO A 116 -13.32 -6.29 -21.85
C PRO A 116 -13.56 -5.47 -23.13
N GLN A 117 -14.80 -5.47 -23.65
CA GLN A 117 -15.11 -4.70 -24.86
C GLN A 117 -15.13 -3.21 -24.57
N LEU A 118 -15.74 -2.80 -23.45
CA LEU A 118 -15.73 -1.41 -23.00
C LEU A 118 -14.30 -0.86 -22.87
N LEU A 119 -13.41 -1.63 -22.24
CA LEU A 119 -12.00 -1.20 -22.08
C LEU A 119 -11.25 -1.21 -23.41
N ALA A 120 -11.55 -2.16 -24.30
CA ALA A 120 -10.95 -2.22 -25.63
C ALA A 120 -11.35 -1.01 -26.49
N ASP A 121 -12.60 -0.61 -26.46
CA ASP A 121 -13.10 0.56 -27.20
C ASP A 121 -12.42 1.85 -26.75
N ILE A 122 -12.13 1.97 -25.43
CA ILE A 122 -11.38 3.11 -24.88
C ILE A 122 -9.93 3.10 -25.43
N VAL A 123 -9.27 1.95 -25.43
CA VAL A 123 -7.91 1.82 -25.98
C VAL A 123 -7.89 2.14 -27.46
N ASP A 124 -8.86 1.64 -28.22
CA ASP A 124 -8.98 1.87 -29.67
C ASP A 124 -9.28 3.34 -30.01
N GLY A 125 -9.87 4.09 -29.08
CA GLY A 125 -10.03 5.54 -29.16
C GLY A 125 -8.71 6.31 -29.16
N GLY A 126 -7.58 5.63 -28.93
CA GLY A 126 -6.22 6.17 -29.04
C GLY A 126 -5.52 6.43 -27.71
N GLY A 127 -4.23 6.68 -27.83
CA GLY A 127 -3.33 6.96 -26.70
C GLY A 127 -2.64 5.72 -26.15
N ASP A 128 -1.78 5.95 -25.17
CA ASP A 128 -1.03 4.92 -24.44
C ASP A 128 -1.73 4.64 -23.11
N TRP A 129 -1.97 3.37 -22.83
CA TRP A 129 -2.67 2.92 -21.64
C TRP A 129 -1.87 1.89 -20.87
N VAL A 130 -2.16 1.76 -19.58
CA VAL A 130 -1.69 0.68 -18.71
C VAL A 130 -2.91 -0.05 -18.17
N VAL A 131 -2.98 -1.36 -18.40
CA VAL A 131 -3.97 -2.22 -17.75
C VAL A 131 -3.32 -2.93 -16.57
N LYS A 132 -4.06 -3.01 -15.46
CA LYS A 132 -3.65 -3.71 -14.23
C LYS A 132 -4.87 -4.24 -13.48
N PRO A 133 -4.76 -5.35 -12.72
CA PRO A 133 -5.81 -5.78 -11.80
C PRO A 133 -6.07 -4.72 -10.73
N THR A 134 -7.32 -4.52 -10.32
CA THR A 134 -7.66 -3.57 -9.24
C THR A 134 -7.07 -3.98 -7.90
N ALA A 135 -7.02 -5.29 -7.61
CA ALA A 135 -6.50 -5.88 -6.39
C ALA A 135 -5.11 -6.54 -6.57
N GLY A 136 -4.34 -6.13 -7.58
CA GLY A 136 -3.00 -6.66 -7.85
C GLY A 136 -1.92 -6.00 -7.00
N SER A 137 -0.87 -6.78 -6.69
CA SER A 137 0.33 -6.32 -5.96
C SER A 137 1.61 -6.69 -6.72
N PHE A 138 2.73 -6.04 -6.38
CA PHE A 138 4.07 -6.32 -6.91
C PHE A 138 4.23 -6.17 -8.43
N GLY A 139 3.39 -5.35 -9.08
CA GLY A 139 3.44 -5.14 -10.52
C GLY A 139 3.05 -6.37 -11.37
N ARG A 140 2.42 -7.39 -10.79
CA ARG A 140 1.93 -8.55 -11.54
C ARG A 140 0.77 -8.15 -12.42
N ASP A 141 0.71 -8.71 -13.63
CA ASP A 141 -0.33 -8.47 -14.63
C ASP A 141 -0.52 -6.98 -14.97
N VAL A 142 0.58 -6.22 -15.02
CA VAL A 142 0.62 -4.81 -15.44
C VAL A 142 1.18 -4.75 -16.86
N TRP A 143 0.38 -4.26 -17.81
CA TRP A 143 0.72 -4.23 -19.24
C TRP A 143 0.46 -2.86 -19.83
N ARG A 144 1.37 -2.41 -20.71
CA ARG A 144 1.15 -1.21 -21.53
C ARG A 144 0.40 -1.61 -22.81
N LEU A 145 -0.66 -0.88 -23.13
CA LEU A 145 -1.54 -1.12 -24.28
C LEU A 145 -1.53 0.08 -25.22
N THR A 146 -1.57 -0.24 -26.49
CA THR A 146 -1.86 0.70 -27.59
C THR A 146 -2.99 0.11 -28.45
N PRO A 147 -3.71 0.90 -29.27
CA PRO A 147 -4.78 0.39 -30.11
C PRO A 147 -4.37 -0.85 -30.92
N GLY A 148 -5.28 -1.82 -31.05
CA GLY A 148 -5.09 -2.98 -31.89
C GLY A 148 -5.56 -4.30 -31.30
N ALA A 149 -5.46 -5.36 -32.12
CA ALA A 149 -5.97 -6.70 -31.80
C ALA A 149 -5.36 -7.31 -30.53
N TYR A 150 -4.08 -7.03 -30.26
CA TYR A 150 -3.39 -7.50 -29.06
C TYR A 150 -4.03 -6.97 -27.78
N ALA A 151 -4.37 -5.67 -27.74
CA ALA A 151 -5.03 -5.08 -26.57
C ALA A 151 -6.36 -5.76 -26.26
N ARG A 152 -7.18 -6.02 -27.27
CA ARG A 152 -8.46 -6.73 -27.12
C ARG A 152 -8.28 -8.15 -26.60
N GLN A 153 -7.33 -8.90 -27.15
CA GLN A 153 -7.04 -10.27 -26.70
C GLN A 153 -6.55 -10.31 -25.25
N LEU A 154 -5.66 -9.40 -24.87
CA LEU A 154 -5.13 -9.32 -23.51
C LEU A 154 -6.22 -8.93 -22.51
N LEU A 155 -7.04 -7.94 -22.81
CA LEU A 155 -8.16 -7.53 -21.96
C LEU A 155 -9.17 -8.66 -21.79
N ALA A 156 -9.51 -9.37 -22.86
CA ALA A 156 -10.38 -10.54 -22.79
C ALA A 156 -9.79 -11.61 -21.85
N ARG A 157 -8.51 -11.93 -22.02
CA ARG A 157 -7.82 -12.90 -21.14
C ARG A 157 -7.79 -12.46 -19.67
N LEU A 158 -7.42 -11.21 -19.39
CA LEU A 158 -7.31 -10.72 -18.01
C LEU A 158 -8.66 -10.64 -17.29
N ILE A 159 -9.75 -10.43 -18.03
CA ILE A 159 -11.09 -10.24 -17.46
C ILE A 159 -11.88 -11.53 -17.51
N VAL A 160 -12.06 -12.13 -18.69
CA VAL A 160 -12.96 -13.30 -18.87
C VAL A 160 -12.41 -14.53 -18.17
N ASP A 161 -11.11 -14.83 -18.33
CA ASP A 161 -10.50 -16.03 -17.74
C ASP A 161 -10.42 -15.95 -16.21
N THR A 162 -10.43 -14.74 -15.64
CA THR A 162 -10.28 -14.56 -14.20
C THR A 162 -11.55 -14.09 -13.48
N GLY A 163 -12.55 -13.59 -14.22
CA GLY A 163 -13.76 -12.97 -13.67
C GLY A 163 -13.48 -11.66 -12.88
N ARG A 164 -12.31 -11.03 -13.07
CA ARG A 164 -11.86 -9.90 -12.28
C ARG A 164 -12.15 -8.57 -12.97
N TYR A 165 -12.21 -7.52 -12.16
CA TYR A 165 -12.14 -6.15 -12.64
C TYR A 165 -10.72 -5.79 -13.03
N CYS A 166 -10.56 -5.07 -14.15
CA CYS A 166 -9.31 -4.45 -14.53
C CYS A 166 -9.42 -2.92 -14.48
N MET A 167 -8.33 -2.29 -14.10
CA MET A 167 -8.13 -0.85 -14.19
C MET A 167 -7.34 -0.56 -15.45
N LEU A 168 -7.88 0.29 -16.32
CA LEU A 168 -7.21 0.87 -17.46
C LEU A 168 -6.86 2.31 -17.12
N GLN A 169 -5.59 2.67 -17.17
CA GLN A 169 -5.10 3.97 -16.76
C GLN A 169 -4.21 4.58 -17.83
N ARG A 170 -4.34 5.90 -18.07
CA ARG A 170 -3.47 6.61 -19.01
C ARG A 170 -2.01 6.43 -18.62
N PHE A 171 -1.15 6.05 -19.57
CA PHE A 171 0.29 5.92 -19.33
C PHE A 171 0.91 7.29 -19.01
N VAL A 172 1.74 7.32 -17.98
CA VAL A 172 2.47 8.51 -17.55
C VAL A 172 3.92 8.38 -17.99
N PRO A 173 4.38 9.12 -19.01
CA PRO A 173 5.75 9.00 -19.50
C PRO A 173 6.81 9.26 -18.43
N GLY A 174 6.52 10.12 -17.45
CA GLY A 174 7.41 10.42 -16.32
C GLY A 174 7.83 9.21 -15.48
N ILE A 175 7.10 8.07 -15.57
CA ILE A 175 7.45 6.83 -14.88
C ILE A 175 8.83 6.28 -15.31
N GLU A 176 9.27 6.58 -16.51
CA GLU A 176 10.58 6.17 -17.03
C GLU A 176 11.73 6.83 -16.26
N ALA A 177 11.51 8.04 -15.72
CA ALA A 177 12.45 8.70 -14.81
C ALA A 177 12.36 8.16 -13.37
N GLY A 178 11.36 7.34 -13.07
CA GLY A 178 11.09 6.72 -11.78
C GLY A 178 9.87 7.29 -11.07
N GLU A 179 9.42 6.58 -10.05
CA GLU A 179 8.37 7.02 -9.14
C GLU A 179 8.94 7.22 -7.73
N LYS A 180 8.48 8.24 -7.03
CA LYS A 180 8.88 8.50 -5.65
C LYS A 180 7.94 7.78 -4.71
N ARG A 181 8.51 6.95 -3.82
CA ARG A 181 7.81 6.37 -2.68
C ARG A 181 8.11 7.18 -1.44
N THR A 182 7.06 7.70 -0.82
CA THR A 182 7.13 8.40 0.47
C THR A 182 6.43 7.60 1.54
N LEU A 183 7.12 7.26 2.62
CA LEU A 183 6.51 6.68 3.82
C LEU A 183 5.95 7.80 4.68
N VAL A 184 4.72 7.59 5.17
CA VAL A 184 4.02 8.53 6.05
C VAL A 184 3.53 7.81 7.30
N ALA A 185 3.60 8.46 8.45
CA ALA A 185 3.08 7.94 9.71
C ALA A 185 2.46 9.07 10.54
N GLY A 186 1.28 8.83 11.13
CA GLY A 186 0.55 9.82 11.95
C GLY A 186 0.38 11.15 11.23
N GLY A 187 0.07 11.13 9.94
CA GLY A 187 -0.07 12.33 9.10
C GLY A 187 1.25 13.04 8.74
N ARG A 188 2.42 12.47 9.08
CA ARG A 188 3.74 13.09 8.86
C ARG A 188 4.54 12.32 7.83
N LEU A 189 5.34 13.02 7.05
CA LEU A 189 6.32 12.43 6.15
C LEU A 189 7.48 11.87 6.97
N ILE A 190 7.80 10.60 6.74
CA ILE A 190 8.91 9.88 7.40
C ILE A 190 10.16 9.91 6.54
N GLY A 191 10.00 9.68 5.24
CA GLY A 191 11.10 9.72 4.30
C GLY A 191 10.66 9.31 2.90
N THR A 192 11.49 9.66 1.92
CA THR A 192 11.21 9.46 0.50
C THR A 192 12.42 8.83 -0.19
N TYR A 193 12.17 7.99 -1.17
CA TYR A 193 13.17 7.50 -2.11
C TYR A 193 12.59 7.32 -3.51
N LEU A 194 13.44 7.34 -4.52
CA LEU A 194 13.07 7.11 -5.91
C LEU A 194 13.19 5.63 -6.24
N ARG A 195 12.20 5.08 -6.92
CA ARG A 195 12.24 3.76 -7.55
C ARG A 195 12.33 3.95 -9.06
N ARG A 196 13.40 3.46 -9.67
CA ARG A 196 13.58 3.49 -11.12
C ARG A 196 13.22 2.12 -11.71
N PRO A 197 12.53 2.08 -12.85
CA PRO A 197 12.42 0.85 -13.62
C PRO A 197 13.82 0.35 -14.01
N GLU A 198 14.06 -0.95 -13.95
CA GLU A 198 15.23 -1.54 -14.55
C GLU A 198 15.02 -1.59 -16.06
N PHE A 199 15.83 -0.82 -16.79
CA PHE A 199 15.82 -0.85 -18.25
C PHE A 199 16.47 -2.16 -18.72
N ARG A 200 15.67 -3.13 -19.17
CA ARG A 200 16.15 -4.36 -19.83
C ARG A 200 15.93 -4.26 -21.34
N PRO A 201 16.98 -3.92 -22.11
CA PRO A 201 16.87 -3.77 -23.57
C PRO A 201 16.57 -5.08 -24.30
N GLU A 202 16.68 -6.23 -23.62
CA GLU A 202 16.59 -7.56 -24.21
C GLU A 202 15.15 -8.07 -24.41
N PHE A 203 14.15 -7.35 -23.94
CA PHE A 203 12.75 -7.72 -24.14
C PHE A 203 12.25 -7.30 -25.52
N ARG A 204 11.76 -8.27 -26.27
CA ARG A 204 11.29 -8.21 -27.67
C ARG A 204 10.54 -6.91 -28.00
N PRO A 205 10.65 -6.38 -29.24
CA PRO A 205 10.01 -5.13 -29.68
C PRO A 205 8.49 -5.11 -29.50
N GLU A 206 7.84 -6.28 -29.37
CA GLU A 206 6.40 -6.46 -29.14
C GLU A 206 5.98 -6.18 -27.71
N PHE A 207 6.92 -6.30 -26.75
CA PHE A 207 6.73 -5.95 -25.34
C PHE A 207 7.64 -4.74 -25.06
N ARG A 208 7.09 -3.54 -25.20
CA ARG A 208 7.85 -2.30 -24.90
C ARG A 208 8.54 -2.39 -23.55
N ALA A 209 9.71 -1.76 -23.45
CA ALA A 209 10.61 -1.77 -22.29
C ALA A 209 9.90 -1.83 -20.93
N GLU A 210 10.51 -2.56 -19.99
CA GLU A 210 10.03 -2.63 -18.60
C GLU A 210 9.85 -1.21 -18.05
N PHE A 211 8.64 -0.84 -17.71
CA PHE A 211 8.30 0.49 -17.18
C PHE A 211 7.89 0.44 -15.70
N ARG A 212 7.85 -0.77 -15.11
CA ARG A 212 7.46 -0.95 -13.71
C ARG A 212 8.61 -0.60 -12.79
N ALA A 213 8.44 0.42 -11.95
CA ALA A 213 9.45 0.88 -11.00
C ALA A 213 9.51 0.03 -9.71
N ASN A 214 8.80 -1.10 -9.66
CA ASN A 214 8.76 -1.95 -8.46
C ASN A 214 10.09 -2.68 -8.27
N LEU A 215 10.67 -2.59 -7.05
CA LEU A 215 11.92 -3.28 -6.70
C LEU A 215 11.83 -4.80 -6.82
N ALA A 216 10.66 -5.39 -6.63
CA ALA A 216 10.44 -6.83 -6.81
C ALA A 216 10.57 -7.29 -8.28
N THR A 217 10.53 -6.37 -9.25
CA THR A 217 10.71 -6.64 -10.68
C THR A 217 12.09 -6.20 -11.19
N GLY A 218 13.04 -5.92 -10.29
CA GLY A 218 14.41 -5.54 -10.63
C GLY A 218 14.66 -4.03 -10.64
N GLY A 219 13.70 -3.20 -10.23
CA GLY A 219 13.89 -1.76 -10.13
C GLY A 219 15.00 -1.38 -9.14
N ALA A 220 15.69 -0.27 -9.42
CA ALA A 220 16.70 0.30 -8.53
C ALA A 220 16.10 1.33 -7.57
N ALA A 221 16.64 1.42 -6.35
CA ALA A 221 16.29 2.44 -5.38
C ALA A 221 17.40 3.47 -5.25
N GLU A 222 17.04 4.76 -5.26
CA GLU A 222 17.95 5.88 -5.13
C GLU A 222 17.46 6.86 -4.06
N ARG A 223 18.39 7.60 -3.44
CA ARG A 223 18.03 8.71 -2.55
C ARG A 223 17.26 9.76 -3.33
N ALA A 224 16.21 10.30 -2.74
CA ALA A 224 15.43 11.36 -3.35
C ALA A 224 14.85 12.32 -2.29
N THR A 225 14.55 13.53 -2.76
CA THR A 225 13.79 14.53 -2.01
C THR A 225 12.56 14.92 -2.81
N LEU A 226 11.53 15.41 -2.14
CA LEU A 226 10.34 15.97 -2.76
C LEU A 226 10.62 17.44 -3.13
N THR A 227 10.18 17.87 -4.31
CA THR A 227 10.01 19.29 -4.62
C THR A 227 8.89 19.88 -3.76
N PRO A 228 8.78 21.21 -3.62
CA PRO A 228 7.68 21.83 -2.87
C PRO A 228 6.29 21.40 -3.35
N ALA A 229 6.11 21.25 -4.66
CA ALA A 229 4.82 20.82 -5.24
C ALA A 229 4.50 19.34 -4.94
N GLU A 230 5.49 18.45 -5.04
CA GLU A 230 5.34 17.04 -4.63
C GLU A 230 5.07 16.91 -3.13
N HIS A 231 5.76 17.72 -2.31
CA HIS A 231 5.56 17.74 -0.86
C HIS A 231 4.11 18.11 -0.52
N GLY A 232 3.56 19.17 -1.16
CA GLY A 232 2.17 19.57 -0.97
C GLY A 232 1.19 18.43 -1.29
N LEU A 233 1.36 17.76 -2.44
CA LEU A 233 0.51 16.62 -2.82
C LEU A 233 0.58 15.48 -1.80
N VAL A 234 1.78 15.12 -1.36
CA VAL A 234 1.97 14.02 -0.39
C VAL A 234 1.41 14.39 0.99
N GLU A 235 1.59 15.65 1.42
CA GLU A 235 1.07 16.14 2.70
C GLU A 235 -0.47 16.16 2.75
N GLU A 236 -1.14 16.56 1.66
CA GLU A 236 -2.60 16.45 1.54
C GLU A 236 -3.08 15.01 1.69
N ILE A 237 -2.46 14.06 0.96
CA ILE A 237 -2.83 12.63 1.03
C ILE A 237 -2.53 12.07 2.43
N ALA A 238 -1.39 12.41 3.03
CA ALA A 238 -1.02 11.96 4.38
C ALA A 238 -2.02 12.45 5.43
N THR A 239 -2.48 13.69 5.30
CA THR A 239 -3.51 14.28 6.18
C THR A 239 -4.86 13.55 6.00
N GLU A 240 -5.28 13.29 4.77
CA GLU A 240 -6.52 12.55 4.49
C GLU A 240 -6.47 11.13 5.07
N LEU A 241 -5.34 10.44 4.90
CA LEU A 241 -5.11 9.12 5.49
C LEU A 241 -5.20 9.14 7.02
N ASP A 242 -4.55 10.11 7.66
CA ASP A 242 -4.57 10.24 9.12
C ASP A 242 -5.97 10.51 9.67
N LEU A 243 -6.71 11.43 9.05
CA LEU A 243 -8.11 11.74 9.39
C LEU A 243 -9.02 10.53 9.20
N ALA A 244 -8.77 9.70 8.19
CA ALA A 244 -9.50 8.47 7.97
C ALA A 244 -9.15 7.35 8.95
N GLY A 245 -8.12 7.49 9.78
CA GLY A 245 -7.70 6.46 10.73
C GLY A 245 -6.57 5.56 10.22
N ILE A 246 -5.87 5.94 9.15
CA ILE A 246 -4.66 5.26 8.67
C ILE A 246 -3.44 5.92 9.29
N GLY A 247 -2.78 5.20 10.20
CA GLY A 247 -1.59 5.69 10.89
C GLY A 247 -0.29 5.44 10.15
N PHE A 248 -0.21 4.48 9.23
CA PHE A 248 1.01 4.17 8.47
C PHE A 248 0.69 3.79 7.04
N ALA A 249 1.35 4.43 6.09
CA ALA A 249 1.17 4.19 4.65
C ALA A 249 2.43 4.49 3.84
N ALA A 250 2.45 4.02 2.59
CA ALA A 250 3.34 4.52 1.54
C ALA A 250 2.51 5.15 0.43
N ILE A 251 2.98 6.28 -0.08
CA ILE A 251 2.40 7.06 -1.17
C ILE A 251 3.39 7.03 -2.32
N ASP A 252 2.95 6.52 -3.47
CA ASP A 252 3.76 6.42 -4.69
C ASP A 252 3.30 7.49 -5.68
N THR A 253 4.23 8.34 -6.12
CA THR A 253 3.91 9.48 -7.00
C THR A 253 4.83 9.58 -8.20
N VAL A 254 4.23 9.96 -9.33
CA VAL A 254 4.90 10.54 -10.50
C VAL A 254 4.22 11.87 -10.76
N TYR A 255 4.76 12.93 -10.19
CA TYR A 255 4.10 14.24 -10.17
C TYR A 255 3.64 14.68 -11.56
N PRO A 256 2.42 15.22 -11.71
CA PRO A 256 1.48 15.63 -10.66
C PRO A 256 0.54 14.51 -10.16
N TYR A 257 0.79 13.26 -10.51
CA TYR A 257 -0.14 12.15 -10.27
C TYR A 257 0.25 11.31 -9.05
N LEU A 258 -0.77 10.88 -8.33
CA LEU A 258 -0.70 9.75 -7.42
C LEU A 258 -0.77 8.46 -8.25
N MET A 259 0.15 7.52 -7.99
CA MET A 259 0.18 6.23 -8.68
C MET A 259 -0.43 5.10 -7.82
N GLU A 260 -0.16 5.11 -6.52
CA GLU A 260 -0.66 4.11 -5.57
C GLU A 260 -0.57 4.59 -4.12
N VAL A 261 -1.51 4.14 -3.27
CA VAL A 261 -1.41 4.23 -1.81
C VAL A 261 -1.39 2.83 -1.23
N ASN A 262 -0.35 2.51 -0.46
CA ASN A 262 -0.18 1.23 0.22
C ASN A 262 -0.39 1.42 1.72
N VAL A 263 -1.46 0.82 2.28
CA VAL A 263 -1.82 0.95 3.71
C VAL A 263 -1.76 -0.37 4.48
N ALA A 264 -1.64 -1.52 3.80
CA ALA A 264 -1.67 -2.83 4.47
C ALA A 264 -0.31 -3.20 5.10
N ASN A 265 0.74 -3.23 4.28
CA ASN A 265 2.11 -3.50 4.71
C ASN A 265 3.10 -2.81 3.76
N PRO A 266 3.16 -1.47 3.76
CA PRO A 266 4.01 -0.74 2.84
C PRO A 266 5.49 -1.02 3.11
N GLY A 267 6.18 -1.63 2.13
CA GLY A 267 7.62 -1.78 2.17
C GLY A 267 8.34 -0.44 1.94
N GLY A 268 9.58 -0.35 2.41
CA GLY A 268 10.43 0.81 2.21
C GLY A 268 11.34 1.14 3.40
N LEU A 269 11.03 0.72 4.63
CA LEU A 269 11.87 1.01 5.80
C LEU A 269 13.28 0.41 5.65
N GLY A 270 13.40 -0.85 5.26
CA GLY A 270 14.68 -1.50 5.00
C GLY A 270 15.43 -0.84 3.82
N THR A 271 14.73 -0.52 2.74
CA THR A 271 15.30 0.21 1.59
C THR A 271 15.86 1.55 2.03
N MET A 272 15.09 2.33 2.79
CA MET A 272 15.54 3.64 3.29
C MET A 272 16.72 3.48 4.26
N ALA A 273 16.69 2.48 5.14
CA ALA A 273 17.81 2.22 6.04
C ALA A 273 19.10 1.96 5.27
N THR A 274 19.05 1.18 4.20
CA THR A 274 20.20 0.93 3.32
C THR A 274 20.65 2.19 2.58
N LEU A 275 19.71 2.94 2.00
CA LEU A 275 20.02 4.13 1.21
C LEU A 275 20.59 5.26 2.07
N TYR A 276 20.04 5.49 3.25
CA TYR A 276 20.37 6.66 4.06
C TYR A 276 21.33 6.35 5.21
N GLY A 277 21.60 5.07 5.50
CA GLY A 277 22.46 4.64 6.60
C GLY A 277 21.83 4.88 7.98
N ALA A 278 20.49 5.00 8.06
CA ALA A 278 19.76 5.27 9.29
C ALA A 278 18.43 4.49 9.32
N ASP A 279 18.06 3.96 10.49
CA ASP A 279 16.76 3.32 10.68
C ASP A 279 15.65 4.37 10.89
N PHE A 280 14.62 4.31 10.08
CA PHE A 280 13.46 5.21 10.14
C PHE A 280 12.32 4.67 11.01
N SER A 281 12.43 3.44 11.52
CA SER A 281 11.38 2.82 12.34
C SER A 281 11.10 3.57 13.64
N PRO A 282 12.11 4.15 14.36
CA PRO A 282 11.85 5.01 15.50
C PRO A 282 11.00 6.24 15.14
N ALA A 283 11.25 6.88 13.99
CA ALA A 283 10.49 8.04 13.56
C ALA A 283 9.01 7.68 13.25
N VAL A 284 8.75 6.46 12.73
CA VAL A 284 7.39 5.94 12.58
C VAL A 284 6.70 5.82 13.93
N VAL A 285 7.36 5.22 14.93
CA VAL A 285 6.82 5.05 16.28
C VAL A 285 6.52 6.41 16.91
N ASP A 286 7.46 7.34 16.86
CA ASP A 286 7.31 8.70 17.42
C ASP A 286 6.13 9.45 16.78
N ALA A 287 5.96 9.34 15.46
CA ALA A 287 4.85 9.96 14.74
C ALA A 287 3.49 9.36 15.16
N LEU A 288 3.40 8.04 15.29
CA LEU A 288 2.20 7.35 15.75
C LEU A 288 1.83 7.70 17.19
N LEU A 289 2.82 7.77 18.10
CA LEU A 289 2.60 8.12 19.50
C LEU A 289 2.28 9.61 19.69
N GLY A 290 2.78 10.47 18.80
CA GLY A 290 2.44 11.90 18.74
C GLY A 290 1.00 12.20 18.31
N ARG A 291 0.38 11.27 17.56
CA ARG A 291 -1.00 11.36 17.07
C ARG A 291 -2.02 11.56 18.19
N GLY A 292 -1.91 10.81 19.28
CA GLY A 292 -2.80 10.90 20.43
C GLY A 292 -2.71 12.23 21.22
N ARG A 293 -1.60 12.97 21.11
CA ARG A 293 -1.43 14.26 21.79
C ARG A 293 -2.10 15.43 21.07
N ASN A 294 -2.32 15.32 19.76
CA ASN A 294 -2.98 16.35 18.96
C ASN A 294 -4.51 16.23 18.97
N ALA A 295 -5.03 15.00 19.10
CA ALA A 295 -6.49 14.78 19.20
C ALA A 295 -7.12 15.37 20.47
N THR A 296 -6.32 15.57 21.54
CA THR A 296 -6.77 16.16 22.82
C THR A 296 -6.74 17.70 22.83
N ARG A 297 -6.24 18.35 21.76
CA ARG A 297 -6.15 19.82 21.66
C ARG A 297 -7.26 20.46 20.83
N VAL A 298 -8.17 19.65 20.27
CA VAL A 298 -9.34 20.13 19.49
C VAL A 298 -10.62 19.67 20.20
N GLN A 299 -10.80 20.07 21.45
CA GLN A 299 -12.09 20.08 22.16
C GLN A 299 -12.29 21.45 22.79
#